data_ffe469cf0e5094a373db373a76a9d143
#
_entry.id   ffe469cf0e5094a373db373a76a9d143
#
_cell.length_a   1.000
_cell.length_b   1.000
_cell.length_c   1.000
_cell.angle_alpha   90.00
_cell.angle_beta   90.00
_cell.angle_gamma   90.00
#
_symmetry.space_group_name_H-M   'P 1'
#
loop_
_entity.id
_entity.type
_entity.pdbx_description
1 polymer ?
#
loop_
_entity_poly.entity_id
_entity_poly.type
_entity_poly.pdbx_seq_one_letter_code
_entity_poly.pdbx_strand_id
1 'polypeptide(L)'
;MLFCKKNILVLLLLVITHCSFSQTNTVLNRFYIKLSPALHFETPKNILDIEAINNLNNRYPFKIYNAYSISNQKIEKLAKQSQSNHTLKNTFRIEAVLDHEAAKKLLEGLQKLPNLVYAYQANLTPIKPPHDIAPITTNLETNQGYIESNPGMHVRYAWDNGINGTGINIRAVEYGMNTNHEDLDHTNAAFALNTTINSGATLAYTEHGTSVAGIVFANKGAYGISGLAHGANEYILYPEWTEEYGYNRVLATSNAIDNSASGDIIIFEMQTYGPNGNFVLAEYEQAIWDLTKAATDAGIIVVAAAGNGGVNLDATSFNNYNARGDSGAIIVGAGSANTMHLPLWYTTYGSRVNVHSWGQNVYTTGVNGCDIVFGNDFNQTYNSCFGGTSSATALVGGFTAVLQSYYFEQTGNHLSAQELRTLMVNTGIAQGAGVSIGPLPNMQAAILELNNTLSTAHHSFSNFIMYPNPTHGILNINLKNTIAADLEIHNIMGQKILERNLKSSSNKIALNNIAKGLYLVTIKTEKTATTKKLIIN
;
A
#
# COMPACT_ATOMS: atom_id res chain seq x y z
N MET A 1 48.41 -39.90 -62.72
CA MET A 1 47.93 -41.27 -62.92
C MET A 1 46.62 -41.44 -62.16
N LEU A 2 45.57 -41.52 -62.93
CA LEU A 2 44.41 -42.43 -62.81
C LEU A 2 43.54 -42.24 -61.52
N PHE A 3 42.24 -42.21 -61.55
CA PHE A 3 41.19 -42.37 -62.57
C PHE A 3 39.88 -41.72 -61.99
N CYS A 4 39.18 -41.11 -62.88
CA CYS A 4 37.86 -40.57 -62.74
C CYS A 4 36.79 -41.68 -62.51
N LYS A 5 35.87 -41.54 -61.58
CA LYS A 5 34.55 -42.18 -61.70
C LYS A 5 33.42 -41.16 -61.40
N LYS A 6 32.69 -40.87 -62.46
CA LYS A 6 31.41 -40.16 -62.43
C LYS A 6 30.34 -41.05 -61.78
N ASN A 7 29.67 -40.52 -60.81
CA ASN A 7 28.35 -41.05 -60.42
C ASN A 7 27.30 -40.01 -60.78
N ILE A 8 26.45 -40.37 -61.69
CA ILE A 8 25.26 -39.67 -62.12
C ILE A 8 24.19 -39.87 -61.02
N LEU A 9 23.81 -38.82 -60.33
CA LEU A 9 22.67 -38.80 -59.41
C LEU A 9 21.44 -38.35 -60.15
N VAL A 10 20.49 -39.25 -60.38
CA VAL A 10 19.18 -38.97 -60.96
C VAL A 10 18.34 -38.28 -59.89
N LEU A 11 18.06 -36.99 -60.09
CA LEU A 11 17.18 -36.20 -59.26
C LEU A 11 15.72 -36.46 -59.66
N LEU A 12 15.01 -37.28 -58.88
CA LEU A 12 13.58 -37.47 -59.01
C LEU A 12 12.89 -36.28 -58.36
N LEU A 13 12.36 -35.35 -59.17
CA LEU A 13 11.52 -34.25 -58.72
C LEU A 13 10.13 -34.80 -58.37
N LEU A 14 9.86 -35.06 -57.10
CA LEU A 14 8.54 -35.30 -56.54
C LEU A 14 7.87 -33.91 -56.37
N VAL A 15 7.01 -33.54 -57.30
CA VAL A 15 6.11 -32.42 -57.15
C VAL A 15 5.03 -32.83 -56.17
N ILE A 16 5.21 -32.54 -54.90
CA ILE A 16 4.17 -32.64 -53.88
C ILE A 16 3.31 -31.36 -54.04
N THR A 17 2.19 -31.50 -54.69
CA THR A 17 1.13 -30.50 -54.65
C THR A 17 0.57 -30.44 -53.24
N HIS A 18 1.02 -29.46 -52.45
CA HIS A 18 0.40 -29.13 -51.18
C HIS A 18 -0.96 -28.54 -51.46
N CYS A 19 -1.99 -29.34 -51.42
CA CYS A 19 -3.32 -28.84 -51.17
C CYS A 19 -3.33 -28.28 -49.75
N SER A 20 -3.12 -26.99 -49.61
CA SER A 20 -3.35 -26.26 -48.37
C SER A 20 -4.86 -26.28 -48.14
N PHE A 21 -5.36 -27.27 -47.42
CA PHE A 21 -6.66 -27.15 -46.76
C PHE A 21 -6.51 -26.05 -45.72
N SER A 22 -6.95 -24.84 -46.06
CA SER A 22 -7.20 -23.80 -45.08
C SER A 22 -8.23 -24.35 -44.10
N GLN A 23 -7.79 -24.78 -42.92
CA GLN A 23 -8.71 -25.01 -41.82
C GLN A 23 -9.34 -23.64 -41.50
N THR A 24 -10.56 -23.45 -41.93
CA THR A 24 -11.38 -22.29 -41.54
C THR A 24 -11.69 -22.46 -40.05
N ASN A 25 -11.00 -21.69 -39.20
CA ASN A 25 -11.27 -21.68 -37.76
C ASN A 25 -12.67 -21.07 -37.54
N THR A 26 -13.66 -21.94 -37.36
CA THR A 26 -15.00 -21.50 -36.97
C THR A 26 -15.06 -21.22 -35.49
N VAL A 27 -15.63 -20.08 -35.13
CA VAL A 27 -15.80 -19.63 -33.74
C VAL A 27 -17.26 -19.23 -33.50
N LEU A 28 -17.65 -19.21 -32.21
CA LEU A 28 -18.96 -18.68 -31.87
C LEU A 28 -19.03 -17.19 -32.19
N ASN A 29 -20.00 -16.82 -33.01
CA ASN A 29 -20.34 -15.44 -33.33
C ASN A 29 -21.72 -15.12 -32.76
N ARG A 30 -21.88 -13.94 -32.22
CA ARG A 30 -23.12 -13.44 -31.64
C ARG A 30 -23.52 -12.15 -32.29
N PHE A 31 -24.79 -12.11 -32.78
CA PHE A 31 -25.37 -10.94 -33.39
C PHE A 31 -26.59 -10.51 -32.61
N TYR A 32 -26.85 -9.22 -32.59
CA TYR A 32 -28.08 -8.65 -32.08
C TYR A 32 -28.81 -7.97 -33.20
N ILE A 33 -30.10 -8.29 -33.33
CA ILE A 33 -30.98 -7.62 -34.28
C ILE A 33 -32.19 -7.06 -33.57
N LYS A 34 -32.67 -5.93 -34.04
CA LYS A 34 -33.93 -5.35 -33.61
C LYS A 34 -34.81 -5.09 -34.84
N LEU A 35 -36.00 -5.67 -34.77
CA LEU A 35 -37.03 -5.45 -35.80
C LEU A 35 -38.05 -4.43 -35.31
N SER A 36 -38.82 -3.86 -36.24
CA SER A 36 -39.86 -2.87 -35.96
C SER A 36 -40.78 -3.37 -34.84
N PRO A 37 -41.10 -2.53 -33.84
CA PRO A 37 -42.07 -2.86 -32.79
C PRO A 37 -43.49 -3.13 -33.30
N ALA A 38 -43.81 -2.73 -34.53
CA ALA A 38 -45.08 -3.00 -35.17
C ALA A 38 -45.28 -4.48 -35.55
N LEU A 39 -44.19 -5.25 -35.66
CA LEU A 39 -44.26 -6.67 -35.89
C LEU A 39 -44.64 -7.43 -34.61
N HIS A 40 -45.33 -8.54 -34.73
CA HIS A 40 -45.75 -9.35 -33.60
C HIS A 40 -45.12 -10.75 -33.68
N PHE A 41 -44.41 -11.15 -32.65
CA PHE A 41 -43.79 -12.48 -32.53
C PHE A 41 -44.15 -13.09 -31.17
N GLU A 42 -44.73 -14.31 -31.20
CA GLU A 42 -45.08 -15.04 -29.99
C GLU A 42 -43.84 -15.65 -29.31
N THR A 43 -42.92 -16.14 -30.14
CA THR A 43 -41.65 -16.71 -29.68
C THR A 43 -40.49 -16.20 -30.55
N PRO A 44 -39.24 -16.25 -30.06
CA PRO A 44 -38.07 -15.86 -30.86
C PRO A 44 -37.94 -16.65 -32.17
N LYS A 45 -38.40 -17.90 -32.20
CA LYS A 45 -38.33 -18.75 -33.40
C LYS A 45 -39.24 -18.25 -34.51
N ASN A 46 -40.33 -17.54 -34.20
CA ASN A 46 -41.25 -17.02 -35.21
C ASN A 46 -40.61 -15.97 -36.13
N ILE A 47 -39.46 -15.43 -35.81
CA ILE A 47 -38.76 -14.56 -36.76
C ILE A 47 -38.26 -15.33 -38.02
N LEU A 48 -38.15 -16.67 -37.94
CA LEU A 48 -37.87 -17.51 -39.13
C LEU A 48 -39.02 -17.55 -40.14
N ASP A 49 -40.23 -17.12 -39.74
CA ASP A 49 -41.34 -16.95 -40.66
C ASP A 49 -41.10 -15.80 -41.65
N ILE A 50 -40.13 -14.95 -41.33
CA ILE A 50 -39.62 -13.95 -42.30
C ILE A 50 -38.71 -14.67 -43.29
N GLU A 51 -39.15 -14.78 -44.56
CA GLU A 51 -38.45 -15.51 -45.63
C GLU A 51 -36.95 -15.13 -45.73
N ALA A 52 -36.62 -13.84 -45.64
CA ALA A 52 -35.25 -13.37 -45.71
C ALA A 52 -34.37 -13.90 -44.56
N ILE A 53 -34.92 -14.04 -43.34
CA ILE A 53 -34.22 -14.59 -42.17
C ILE A 53 -34.06 -16.11 -42.32
N ASN A 54 -35.08 -16.77 -42.79
CA ASN A 54 -35.05 -18.21 -43.03
C ASN A 54 -34.00 -18.57 -44.12
N ASN A 55 -33.92 -17.79 -45.17
CA ASN A 55 -32.90 -17.95 -46.22
C ASN A 55 -31.47 -17.76 -45.66
N LEU A 56 -31.28 -16.79 -44.78
CA LEU A 56 -30.01 -16.61 -44.09
C LEU A 56 -29.68 -17.80 -43.16
N ASN A 57 -30.67 -18.32 -42.43
CA ASN A 57 -30.48 -19.48 -41.55
C ASN A 57 -30.15 -20.76 -42.32
N ASN A 58 -30.76 -20.95 -43.48
CA ASN A 58 -30.44 -22.08 -44.35
C ASN A 58 -29.00 -22.03 -44.90
N ARG A 59 -28.50 -20.82 -45.15
CA ARG A 59 -27.14 -20.59 -45.67
C ARG A 59 -26.08 -20.55 -44.58
N TYR A 60 -26.41 -19.99 -43.43
CA TYR A 60 -25.53 -19.80 -42.25
C TYR A 60 -26.31 -20.28 -41.03
N PRO A 61 -26.29 -21.57 -40.68
CA PRO A 61 -27.10 -22.10 -39.59
C PRO A 61 -26.85 -21.39 -38.25
N PHE A 62 -27.91 -20.89 -37.63
CA PHE A 62 -27.83 -20.18 -36.35
C PHE A 62 -29.01 -20.51 -35.44
N LYS A 63 -28.82 -20.20 -34.14
CA LYS A 63 -29.87 -20.27 -33.12
C LYS A 63 -30.35 -18.87 -32.76
N ILE A 64 -31.62 -18.77 -32.40
CA ILE A 64 -32.27 -17.49 -32.08
C ILE A 64 -32.78 -17.53 -30.63
N TYR A 65 -32.56 -16.44 -29.92
CA TYR A 65 -32.98 -16.24 -28.56
C TYR A 65 -33.56 -14.83 -28.37
N ASN A 66 -34.35 -14.63 -27.32
CA ASN A 66 -34.62 -13.28 -26.86
C ASN A 66 -33.28 -12.60 -26.47
N ALA A 67 -33.11 -11.35 -26.83
CA ALA A 67 -31.88 -10.62 -26.51
C ALA A 67 -31.71 -10.39 -24.99
N TYR A 68 -32.83 -10.26 -24.28
CA TYR A 68 -32.88 -9.90 -22.88
C TYR A 68 -33.54 -10.98 -22.04
N SER A 69 -33.05 -11.20 -20.82
CA SER A 69 -33.66 -12.06 -19.80
C SER A 69 -34.73 -11.29 -19.01
N ILE A 70 -35.54 -10.49 -19.70
CA ILE A 70 -36.61 -9.67 -19.12
C ILE A 70 -37.94 -10.23 -19.62
N SER A 71 -38.93 -10.44 -18.72
CA SER A 71 -40.23 -10.91 -19.12
C SER A 71 -40.95 -9.92 -20.04
N ASN A 72 -41.77 -10.44 -20.98
CA ASN A 72 -42.55 -9.58 -21.89
C ASN A 72 -43.43 -8.59 -21.12
N GLN A 73 -44.04 -9.03 -20.01
CA GLN A 73 -44.85 -8.16 -19.14
C GLN A 73 -44.02 -6.98 -18.59
N LYS A 74 -42.78 -7.23 -18.19
CA LYS A 74 -41.89 -6.15 -17.70
C LYS A 74 -41.46 -5.22 -18.83
N ILE A 75 -41.16 -5.78 -20.04
CA ILE A 75 -40.84 -4.99 -21.23
C ILE A 75 -41.99 -4.03 -21.57
N GLU A 76 -43.24 -4.52 -21.52
CA GLU A 76 -44.43 -3.69 -21.78
C GLU A 76 -44.60 -2.59 -20.73
N LYS A 77 -44.38 -2.92 -19.46
CA LYS A 77 -44.42 -1.92 -18.37
C LYS A 77 -43.38 -0.84 -18.58
N LEU A 78 -42.13 -1.20 -18.91
CA LEU A 78 -41.06 -0.25 -19.20
C LEU A 78 -41.41 0.63 -20.42
N ALA A 79 -41.97 0.06 -21.50
CA ALA A 79 -42.37 0.81 -22.66
C ALA A 79 -43.47 1.84 -22.34
N LYS A 80 -44.43 1.51 -21.50
CA LYS A 80 -45.49 2.44 -21.02
C LYS A 80 -44.97 3.57 -20.14
N GLN A 81 -43.90 3.34 -19.40
CA GLN A 81 -43.27 4.31 -18.53
C GLN A 81 -42.23 5.19 -19.24
N SER A 82 -41.81 4.79 -20.43
CA SER A 82 -40.85 5.55 -21.22
C SER A 82 -41.51 6.77 -21.84
N GLN A 83 -40.93 7.95 -21.66
CA GLN A 83 -41.34 9.18 -22.35
C GLN A 83 -40.88 9.25 -23.79
N SER A 84 -40.12 8.26 -24.24
CA SER A 84 -39.65 8.11 -25.62
C SER A 84 -40.35 6.92 -26.30
N ASN A 85 -40.41 6.90 -27.63
CA ASN A 85 -40.87 5.74 -28.40
C ASN A 85 -39.91 4.54 -28.36
N HIS A 86 -38.98 4.53 -27.40
CA HIS A 86 -37.99 3.47 -27.26
C HIS A 86 -38.62 2.26 -26.56
N THR A 87 -38.51 1.11 -27.17
CA THR A 87 -38.96 -0.17 -26.60
C THR A 87 -37.91 -1.25 -26.76
N LEU A 88 -37.90 -2.21 -25.84
CA LEU A 88 -37.06 -3.42 -25.94
C LEU A 88 -37.71 -4.55 -26.74
N LYS A 89 -38.94 -4.36 -27.24
CA LYS A 89 -39.65 -5.35 -28.05
C LYS A 89 -38.85 -5.69 -29.33
N ASN A 90 -39.04 -6.93 -29.78
CA ASN A 90 -38.50 -7.45 -31.05
C ASN A 90 -36.98 -7.32 -31.18
N THR A 91 -36.28 -7.45 -30.05
CA THR A 91 -34.82 -7.54 -30.03
C THR A 91 -34.39 -8.98 -29.78
N PHE A 92 -33.61 -9.53 -30.71
CA PHE A 92 -33.21 -10.93 -30.70
C PHE A 92 -31.69 -11.07 -30.72
N ARG A 93 -31.22 -12.16 -30.09
CA ARG A 93 -29.85 -12.61 -30.12
C ARG A 93 -29.73 -13.81 -31.05
N ILE A 94 -28.83 -13.72 -32.01
CA ILE A 94 -28.52 -14.79 -32.97
C ILE A 94 -27.11 -15.32 -32.65
N GLU A 95 -26.97 -16.62 -32.55
CA GLU A 95 -25.69 -17.29 -32.30
C GLU A 95 -25.40 -18.29 -33.40
N ALA A 96 -24.22 -18.16 -34.03
CA ALA A 96 -23.75 -19.02 -35.11
C ALA A 96 -22.27 -19.39 -34.90
N VAL A 97 -21.90 -20.62 -35.25
CA VAL A 97 -20.50 -21.07 -35.26
C VAL A 97 -20.00 -20.96 -36.70
N LEU A 98 -19.30 -19.88 -37.01
CA LEU A 98 -18.89 -19.50 -38.37
C LEU A 98 -17.43 -19.03 -38.38
N ASP A 99 -16.78 -19.10 -39.54
CA ASP A 99 -15.54 -18.37 -39.76
C ASP A 99 -15.82 -16.87 -39.97
N HIS A 100 -14.76 -16.08 -40.02
CA HIS A 100 -14.84 -14.63 -40.10
C HIS A 100 -15.60 -14.14 -41.35
N GLU A 101 -15.37 -14.75 -42.53
CA GLU A 101 -16.00 -14.34 -43.78
C GLU A 101 -17.50 -14.70 -43.83
N ALA A 102 -17.85 -15.89 -43.32
CA ALA A 102 -19.25 -16.30 -43.21
C ALA A 102 -20.00 -15.43 -42.19
N ALA A 103 -19.38 -15.09 -41.06
CA ALA A 103 -19.95 -14.20 -40.06
C ALA A 103 -20.20 -12.78 -40.61
N LYS A 104 -19.26 -12.23 -41.38
CA LYS A 104 -19.40 -10.95 -42.05
C LYS A 104 -20.57 -10.97 -43.05
N LYS A 105 -20.65 -12.01 -43.89
CA LYS A 105 -21.77 -12.17 -44.87
C LYS A 105 -23.12 -12.36 -44.20
N LEU A 106 -23.16 -13.07 -43.06
CA LEU A 106 -24.39 -13.17 -42.27
C LEU A 106 -24.79 -11.79 -41.73
N LEU A 107 -23.88 -11.01 -41.18
CA LEU A 107 -24.15 -9.66 -40.70
C LEU A 107 -24.67 -8.75 -41.82
N GLU A 108 -24.03 -8.76 -43.01
CA GLU A 108 -24.47 -8.00 -44.19
C GLU A 108 -25.89 -8.40 -44.64
N GLY A 109 -26.23 -9.70 -44.55
CA GLY A 109 -27.57 -10.20 -44.82
C GLY A 109 -28.59 -9.74 -43.79
N LEU A 110 -28.24 -9.81 -42.50
CA LEU A 110 -29.09 -9.32 -41.41
C LEU A 110 -29.34 -7.82 -41.49
N GLN A 111 -28.34 -7.03 -41.92
CA GLN A 111 -28.47 -5.59 -42.12
C GLN A 111 -29.39 -5.17 -43.27
N LYS A 112 -29.71 -6.09 -44.17
CA LYS A 112 -30.62 -5.87 -45.31
C LYS A 112 -32.05 -6.34 -45.04
N LEU A 113 -32.35 -6.80 -43.82
CA LEU A 113 -33.68 -7.30 -43.49
C LEU A 113 -34.75 -6.20 -43.60
N PRO A 114 -35.96 -6.52 -44.10
CA PRO A 114 -37.09 -5.58 -44.05
C PRO A 114 -37.49 -5.32 -42.59
N ASN A 115 -37.92 -4.10 -42.33
CA ASN A 115 -38.32 -3.67 -40.97
C ASN A 115 -37.23 -3.76 -39.91
N LEU A 116 -35.96 -3.78 -40.31
CA LEU A 116 -34.83 -3.73 -39.39
C LEU A 116 -34.70 -2.35 -38.78
N VAL A 117 -34.45 -2.30 -37.47
CA VAL A 117 -34.05 -1.09 -36.73
C VAL A 117 -32.55 -1.04 -36.62
N TYR A 118 -31.90 -2.14 -36.21
CA TYR A 118 -30.46 -2.32 -36.23
C TYR A 118 -30.06 -3.80 -36.28
N ALA A 119 -28.84 -4.06 -36.76
CA ALA A 119 -28.13 -5.33 -36.60
C ALA A 119 -26.63 -5.07 -36.39
N TYR A 120 -26.03 -5.74 -35.45
CA TYR A 120 -24.59 -5.69 -35.21
C TYR A 120 -24.06 -7.00 -34.67
N GLN A 121 -22.76 -7.24 -34.84
CA GLN A 121 -22.04 -8.36 -34.25
C GLN A 121 -21.43 -7.90 -32.92
N ALA A 122 -21.68 -8.65 -31.86
CA ALA A 122 -21.11 -8.37 -30.54
C ALA A 122 -19.66 -8.82 -30.47
N ASN A 123 -18.82 -8.02 -29.85
CA ASN A 123 -17.49 -8.47 -29.42
C ASN A 123 -17.65 -9.42 -28.22
N LEU A 124 -17.11 -10.64 -28.34
CA LEU A 124 -17.14 -11.64 -27.28
C LEU A 124 -15.84 -11.68 -26.45
N THR A 125 -14.85 -10.86 -26.81
CA THR A 125 -13.64 -10.68 -26.01
C THR A 125 -13.94 -9.74 -24.87
N PRO A 126 -13.66 -10.13 -23.61
CA PRO A 126 -13.81 -9.22 -22.47
C PRO A 126 -13.01 -7.93 -22.66
N ILE A 127 -13.62 -6.81 -22.37
CA ILE A 127 -13.00 -5.48 -22.39
C ILE A 127 -12.64 -5.12 -20.96
N LYS A 128 -11.43 -4.58 -20.77
CA LYS A 128 -11.00 -4.10 -19.45
C LYS A 128 -11.89 -2.97 -18.96
N PRO A 129 -12.13 -2.90 -17.63
CA PRO A 129 -12.83 -1.77 -17.03
C PRO A 129 -12.13 -0.42 -17.29
N PRO A 130 -12.85 0.70 -17.29
CA PRO A 130 -12.25 2.01 -17.54
C PRO A 130 -11.12 2.42 -16.58
N HIS A 131 -11.15 1.92 -15.32
CA HIS A 131 -10.13 2.20 -14.34
C HIS A 131 -8.77 1.50 -14.60
N ASP A 132 -8.69 0.63 -15.59
CA ASP A 132 -7.41 0.00 -16.00
C ASP A 132 -6.60 0.90 -16.96
N ILE A 133 -7.01 2.14 -17.19
CA ILE A 133 -6.25 3.12 -17.97
C ILE A 133 -5.10 3.60 -17.10
N ALA A 134 -3.85 3.45 -17.57
CA ALA A 134 -2.68 3.92 -16.87
C ALA A 134 -2.72 5.45 -16.70
N PRO A 135 -2.40 6.00 -15.50
CA PRO A 135 -2.33 7.43 -15.28
C PRO A 135 -1.22 8.07 -16.13
N ILE A 136 -1.36 9.37 -16.40
CA ILE A 136 -0.35 10.13 -17.18
C ILE A 136 0.89 10.38 -16.34
N THR A 137 0.75 10.42 -15.04
CA THR A 137 1.84 10.66 -14.08
C THR A 137 2.89 9.56 -14.15
N THR A 138 4.13 9.95 -14.27
CA THR A 138 5.27 9.04 -14.26
C THR A 138 5.59 8.58 -12.84
N ASN A 139 6.34 7.49 -12.71
CA ASN A 139 6.84 7.07 -11.40
C ASN A 139 7.93 8.03 -10.93
N LEU A 140 7.73 8.69 -9.80
CA LEU A 140 8.62 9.66 -9.17
C LEU A 140 9.39 9.09 -7.96
N GLU A 141 9.14 7.83 -7.57
CA GLU A 141 9.79 7.20 -6.41
C GLU A 141 11.33 7.26 -6.50
N THR A 142 11.89 7.17 -7.70
CA THR A 142 13.34 7.28 -7.92
C THR A 142 13.93 8.63 -7.53
N ASN A 143 13.10 9.67 -7.40
CA ASN A 143 13.50 11.01 -6.97
C ASN A 143 13.47 11.16 -5.44
N GLN A 144 12.91 10.21 -4.73
CA GLN A 144 12.77 10.20 -3.27
C GLN A 144 14.06 9.66 -2.61
N GLY A 145 15.20 10.32 -2.82
CA GLY A 145 16.49 9.86 -2.30
C GLY A 145 16.54 9.63 -0.78
N TYR A 146 15.62 10.20 -0.03
CA TYR A 146 15.49 10.00 1.42
C TYR A 146 15.05 8.57 1.81
N ILE A 147 14.47 7.79 0.87
CA ILE A 147 14.11 6.38 1.07
C ILE A 147 15.34 5.48 1.06
N GLU A 148 16.33 5.87 0.26
CA GLU A 148 17.52 5.07 -0.03
C GLU A 148 18.54 5.11 1.13
N SER A 149 19.64 4.37 0.97
CA SER A 149 20.78 4.46 1.90
C SER A 149 21.38 5.86 1.90
N ASN A 150 22.31 6.12 2.81
CA ASN A 150 22.97 7.43 2.96
C ASN A 150 23.17 8.14 1.58
N PRO A 151 22.62 9.37 1.39
CA PRO A 151 22.17 10.34 2.41
C PRO A 151 20.75 10.16 2.96
N GLY A 152 20.00 9.16 2.52
CA GLY A 152 18.65 8.86 3.01
C GLY A 152 18.66 8.01 4.30
N MET A 153 17.46 7.67 4.77
CA MET A 153 17.22 6.94 6.02
C MET A 153 17.20 5.41 5.85
N HIS A 154 17.47 4.91 4.63
CA HIS A 154 17.50 3.48 4.28
C HIS A 154 16.19 2.74 4.55
N VAL A 155 15.04 3.40 4.33
CA VAL A 155 13.71 2.78 4.50
C VAL A 155 13.46 1.69 3.46
N ARG A 156 14.11 1.77 2.30
CA ARG A 156 14.12 0.71 1.27
C ARG A 156 14.43 -0.65 1.86
N TYR A 157 15.37 -0.74 2.80
CA TYR A 157 15.69 -1.99 3.49
C TYR A 157 14.48 -2.64 4.17
N ALA A 158 13.63 -1.85 4.82
CA ALA A 158 12.40 -2.37 5.43
C ALA A 158 11.41 -2.85 4.36
N TRP A 159 11.19 -2.06 3.31
CA TRP A 159 10.29 -2.41 2.21
C TRP A 159 10.70 -3.70 1.49
N ASP A 160 12.00 -3.88 1.24
CA ASP A 160 12.55 -5.10 0.61
C ASP A 160 12.35 -6.34 1.50
N ASN A 161 12.11 -6.15 2.79
CA ASN A 161 11.76 -7.19 3.74
C ASN A 161 10.24 -7.28 4.03
N GLY A 162 9.41 -6.56 3.28
CA GLY A 162 7.96 -6.59 3.38
C GLY A 162 7.37 -5.69 4.49
N ILE A 163 8.18 -4.85 5.14
CA ILE A 163 7.79 -3.98 6.25
C ILE A 163 7.50 -2.58 5.71
N ASN A 164 6.28 -2.11 5.87
CA ASN A 164 5.79 -0.88 5.23
C ASN A 164 4.82 -0.04 6.09
N GLY A 165 4.74 -0.30 7.39
CA GLY A 165 3.85 0.40 8.31
C GLY A 165 2.56 -0.35 8.65
N THR A 166 2.36 -1.56 8.11
CA THR A 166 1.15 -2.38 8.38
C THR A 166 0.90 -2.53 9.86
N GLY A 167 -0.36 -2.38 10.27
CA GLY A 167 -0.80 -2.49 11.67
C GLY A 167 -0.71 -1.20 12.48
N ILE A 168 -0.16 -0.11 11.92
CA ILE A 168 0.02 1.17 12.61
C ILE A 168 -1.01 2.19 12.12
N ASN A 169 -1.61 2.94 13.05
CA ASN A 169 -2.45 4.09 12.74
C ASN A 169 -1.63 5.38 12.88
N ILE A 170 -1.85 6.31 11.96
CA ILE A 170 -1.14 7.59 11.93
C ILE A 170 -2.13 8.73 12.09
N ARG A 171 -1.82 9.68 12.94
CA ARG A 171 -2.54 10.93 13.14
C ARG A 171 -1.63 12.09 12.78
N ALA A 172 -2.18 13.14 12.21
CA ALA A 172 -1.46 14.39 11.98
C ALA A 172 -2.26 15.57 12.52
N VAL A 173 -1.58 16.54 13.11
CA VAL A 173 -2.19 17.82 13.48
C VAL A 173 -1.64 18.88 12.54
N GLU A 174 -2.52 19.37 11.67
CA GLU A 174 -2.21 20.20 10.51
C GLU A 174 -3.41 21.11 10.15
N TYR A 175 -3.29 21.94 9.11
CA TYR A 175 -4.38 22.80 8.65
C TYR A 175 -5.35 22.08 7.71
N GLY A 176 -4.87 21.18 6.87
CA GLY A 176 -5.67 20.48 5.88
C GLY A 176 -4.81 19.69 4.89
N MET A 177 -5.45 18.96 3.97
CA MET A 177 -4.79 18.24 2.87
C MET A 177 -5.75 18.06 1.70
N ASN A 178 -5.22 17.78 0.51
CA ASN A 178 -5.99 17.41 -0.67
C ASN A 178 -6.20 15.88 -0.71
N THR A 179 -7.30 15.40 -0.17
CA THR A 179 -7.65 13.96 -0.19
C THR A 179 -8.01 13.43 -1.59
N ASN A 180 -8.20 14.31 -2.58
CA ASN A 180 -8.45 13.92 -3.97
C ASN A 180 -7.16 13.81 -4.79
N HIS A 181 -5.99 14.05 -4.18
CA HIS A 181 -4.72 13.85 -4.87
C HIS A 181 -4.57 12.39 -5.27
N GLU A 182 -4.12 12.09 -6.51
CA GLU A 182 -4.09 10.74 -7.08
C GLU A 182 -3.28 9.72 -6.26
N ASP A 183 -2.30 10.16 -5.48
CA ASP A 183 -1.53 9.31 -4.56
C ASP A 183 -2.16 9.18 -3.17
N LEU A 184 -3.27 9.89 -2.88
CA LEU A 184 -3.95 9.85 -1.60
C LEU A 184 -5.40 9.38 -1.69
N ASP A 185 -6.07 9.51 -2.84
CA ASP A 185 -7.49 9.20 -3.04
C ASP A 185 -7.83 7.71 -2.90
N HIS A 186 -6.86 6.82 -3.08
CA HIS A 186 -7.00 5.37 -2.93
C HIS A 186 -6.50 4.83 -1.59
N THR A 187 -6.12 5.72 -0.69
CA THR A 187 -5.63 5.39 0.65
C THR A 187 -6.72 5.64 1.70
N ASN A 188 -6.49 5.20 2.92
CA ASN A 188 -7.33 5.58 4.06
C ASN A 188 -6.90 6.93 4.65
N ALA A 189 -6.54 7.91 3.81
CA ALA A 189 -6.26 9.28 4.22
C ALA A 189 -7.57 10.07 4.35
N ALA A 190 -7.84 10.61 5.52
CA ALA A 190 -9.10 11.30 5.80
C ALA A 190 -8.93 12.42 6.84
N PHE A 191 -9.96 13.25 6.97
CA PHE A 191 -10.08 14.19 8.07
C PHE A 191 -10.76 13.55 9.28
N ALA A 192 -10.47 14.06 10.46
CA ALA A 192 -11.20 13.73 11.67
C ALA A 192 -12.71 13.99 11.47
N LEU A 193 -13.53 13.11 12.03
CA LEU A 193 -14.98 13.21 11.88
C LEU A 193 -15.53 14.53 12.46
N ASN A 194 -16.57 15.07 11.83
CA ASN A 194 -17.27 16.30 12.23
C ASN A 194 -16.35 17.53 12.27
N THR A 195 -15.36 17.60 11.39
CA THR A 195 -14.52 18.79 11.21
C THR A 195 -14.62 19.29 9.77
N THR A 196 -14.79 20.60 9.62
CA THR A 196 -14.75 21.31 8.34
C THR A 196 -13.57 22.29 8.38
N ILE A 197 -12.67 22.20 7.40
CA ILE A 197 -11.56 23.15 7.30
C ILE A 197 -12.11 24.56 7.17
N ASN A 198 -11.57 25.49 7.95
CA ASN A 198 -11.99 26.88 7.89
C ASN A 198 -11.69 27.48 6.51
N SER A 199 -12.63 28.22 5.97
CA SER A 199 -12.51 28.88 4.64
C SER A 199 -11.36 29.88 4.54
N GLY A 200 -10.81 30.32 5.66
CA GLY A 200 -9.58 31.13 5.73
C GLY A 200 -8.30 30.33 5.54
N ALA A 201 -8.33 29.01 5.67
CA ALA A 201 -7.19 28.13 5.42
C ALA A 201 -7.03 27.95 3.90
N THR A 202 -6.31 28.88 3.28
CA THR A 202 -6.01 28.87 1.83
C THR A 202 -5.08 27.72 1.45
N LEU A 203 -4.85 27.51 0.15
CA LEU A 203 -3.93 26.49 -0.36
C LEU A 203 -2.53 26.55 0.28
N ALA A 204 -2.04 27.74 0.65
CA ALA A 204 -0.76 27.89 1.34
C ALA A 204 -0.69 27.14 2.69
N TYR A 205 -1.85 26.89 3.31
CA TYR A 205 -1.97 26.10 4.53
C TYR A 205 -2.28 24.63 4.24
N THR A 206 -3.29 24.36 3.38
CA THR A 206 -3.76 22.99 3.14
C THR A 206 -2.78 22.16 2.34
N GLU A 207 -2.07 22.74 1.37
CA GLU A 207 -1.08 22.02 0.56
C GLU A 207 0.18 21.64 1.35
N HIS A 208 0.45 22.31 2.46
CA HIS A 208 1.47 21.87 3.40
C HIS A 208 1.14 20.47 3.95
N GLY A 209 -0.07 20.25 4.44
CA GLY A 209 -0.49 18.92 4.91
C GLY A 209 -0.65 17.89 3.80
N THR A 210 -0.95 18.31 2.55
CA THR A 210 -0.88 17.42 1.38
C THR A 210 0.54 16.90 1.18
N SER A 211 1.54 17.78 1.30
CA SER A 211 2.96 17.41 1.19
C SER A 211 3.41 16.47 2.31
N VAL A 212 2.97 16.71 3.53
CA VAL A 212 3.25 15.83 4.69
C VAL A 212 2.61 14.46 4.50
N ALA A 213 1.32 14.41 4.14
CA ALA A 213 0.60 13.16 3.89
C ALA A 213 1.27 12.33 2.78
N GLY A 214 1.73 12.98 1.72
CA GLY A 214 2.47 12.33 0.64
C GLY A 214 3.75 11.65 1.11
N ILE A 215 4.58 12.32 1.90
CA ILE A 215 5.81 11.73 2.47
C ILE A 215 5.48 10.50 3.32
N VAL A 216 4.45 10.58 4.13
CA VAL A 216 4.14 9.56 5.14
C VAL A 216 3.36 8.40 4.55
N PHE A 217 2.32 8.67 3.74
CA PHE A 217 1.25 7.71 3.47
C PHE A 217 0.83 7.60 2.01
N ALA A 218 1.46 8.30 1.05
CA ALA A 218 1.15 8.15 -0.36
C ALA A 218 1.16 6.69 -0.80
N ASN A 219 0.27 6.34 -1.73
CA ASN A 219 0.14 4.99 -2.27
C ASN A 219 1.43 4.56 -2.97
N LYS A 220 1.88 3.33 -2.72
CA LYS A 220 3.01 2.74 -3.46
C LYS A 220 2.49 2.07 -4.72
N GLY A 221 2.69 2.74 -5.86
CA GLY A 221 2.14 2.32 -7.15
C GLY A 221 3.14 2.34 -8.30
N ALA A 222 2.58 2.33 -9.52
CA ALA A 222 3.34 2.43 -10.77
C ALA A 222 3.56 3.89 -11.21
N TYR A 223 3.02 4.86 -10.50
CA TYR A 223 3.10 6.30 -10.79
C TYR A 223 3.27 7.09 -9.48
N GLY A 224 3.53 8.38 -9.60
CA GLY A 224 3.65 9.28 -8.46
C GLY A 224 4.81 8.95 -7.53
N ILE A 225 4.66 9.30 -6.27
CA ILE A 225 5.61 9.01 -5.18
C ILE A 225 5.14 7.80 -4.36
N SER A 226 5.97 7.40 -3.40
CA SER A 226 5.60 6.36 -2.41
C SER A 226 5.73 6.92 -1.00
N GLY A 227 4.68 6.80 -0.20
CA GLY A 227 4.72 7.13 1.23
C GLY A 227 5.61 6.16 2.00
N LEU A 228 6.35 6.67 2.98
CA LEU A 228 7.27 5.83 3.77
C LEU A 228 6.54 4.68 4.46
N ALA A 229 5.37 4.96 5.02
CA ALA A 229 4.49 3.99 5.69
C ALA A 229 3.23 3.71 4.86
N HIS A 230 3.40 3.46 3.55
CA HIS A 230 2.30 3.23 2.60
C HIS A 230 1.38 2.05 2.94
N GLY A 231 1.79 1.16 3.82
CA GLY A 231 0.99 0.05 4.33
C GLY A 231 0.32 0.31 5.67
N ALA A 232 0.43 1.51 6.26
CA ALA A 232 -0.25 1.84 7.50
C ALA A 232 -1.77 1.70 7.36
N ASN A 233 -2.48 1.50 8.46
CA ASN A 233 -3.92 1.24 8.42
C ASN A 233 -4.71 2.47 7.97
N GLU A 234 -4.32 3.66 8.44
CA GLU A 234 -4.98 4.93 8.16
C GLU A 234 -4.06 6.12 8.46
N TYR A 235 -4.36 7.25 7.81
CA TYR A 235 -3.77 8.55 8.09
C TYR A 235 -4.91 9.55 8.32
N ILE A 236 -5.13 9.95 9.57
CA ILE A 236 -6.22 10.88 9.92
C ILE A 236 -5.64 12.23 10.31
N LEU A 237 -6.06 13.28 9.60
CA LEU A 237 -5.67 14.65 9.86
C LEU A 237 -6.69 15.34 10.76
N TYR A 238 -6.21 15.96 11.82
CA TYR A 238 -6.96 16.78 12.79
C TYR A 238 -6.66 18.25 12.52
N PRO A 239 -7.59 19.01 11.90
CA PRO A 239 -7.33 20.37 11.49
C PRO A 239 -7.17 21.32 12.69
N GLU A 240 -6.10 22.14 12.68
CA GLU A 240 -5.90 23.20 13.67
C GLU A 240 -6.90 24.36 13.53
N TRP A 241 -7.49 24.54 12.33
CA TRP A 241 -8.37 25.64 11.99
C TRP A 241 -9.63 25.14 11.29
N THR A 242 -10.75 25.16 12.05
CA THR A 242 -12.04 24.62 11.58
C THR A 242 -13.13 25.70 11.59
N GLU A 243 -14.22 25.49 10.84
CA GLU A 243 -15.40 26.36 10.89
C GLU A 243 -16.09 26.27 12.25
N GLU A 244 -16.08 25.09 12.87
CA GLU A 244 -16.79 24.81 14.12
C GLU A 244 -16.13 25.48 15.33
N TYR A 245 -14.79 25.57 15.36
CA TYR A 245 -14.05 25.96 16.58
C TYR A 245 -13.01 27.06 16.33
N GLY A 246 -12.91 27.57 15.10
CA GLY A 246 -11.86 28.51 14.72
C GLY A 246 -10.46 27.90 14.80
N TYR A 247 -9.44 28.73 14.98
CA TYR A 247 -8.05 28.26 15.17
C TYR A 247 -7.86 27.76 16.61
N ASN A 248 -7.69 26.44 16.78
CA ASN A 248 -7.59 25.79 18.09
C ASN A 248 -6.76 24.51 18.04
N ARG A 249 -5.43 24.66 18.05
CA ARG A 249 -4.49 23.52 18.03
C ARG A 249 -4.58 22.63 19.26
N VAL A 250 -4.93 23.20 20.42
CA VAL A 250 -5.09 22.42 21.66
C VAL A 250 -6.23 21.42 21.51
N LEU A 251 -7.35 21.85 20.93
CA LEU A 251 -8.48 20.97 20.66
C LEU A 251 -8.12 19.92 19.59
N ALA A 252 -7.48 20.31 18.49
CA ALA A 252 -7.03 19.37 17.46
C ALA A 252 -6.09 18.30 18.03
N THR A 253 -5.13 18.71 18.86
CA THR A 253 -4.20 17.81 19.55
C THR A 253 -4.93 16.87 20.51
N SER A 254 -5.84 17.38 21.33
CA SER A 254 -6.59 16.55 22.29
C SER A 254 -7.47 15.52 21.56
N ASN A 255 -8.10 15.89 20.46
CA ASN A 255 -8.92 14.98 19.65
C ASN A 255 -8.05 13.90 18.97
N ALA A 256 -6.86 14.26 18.49
CA ALA A 256 -5.92 13.29 17.94
C ALA A 256 -5.51 12.24 19.00
N ILE A 257 -5.23 12.69 20.23
CA ILE A 257 -4.88 11.81 21.35
C ILE A 257 -6.06 10.92 21.77
N ASP A 258 -7.27 11.48 21.86
CA ASP A 258 -8.49 10.74 22.27
C ASP A 258 -8.82 9.60 21.29
N ASN A 259 -8.44 9.75 20.02
CA ASN A 259 -8.63 8.75 18.97
C ASN A 259 -7.36 7.93 18.67
N SER A 260 -6.42 7.87 19.60
CA SER A 260 -5.18 7.10 19.49
C SER A 260 -5.07 6.06 20.60
N ALA A 261 -4.42 4.96 20.30
CA ALA A 261 -4.05 3.91 21.24
C ALA A 261 -2.52 3.83 21.41
N SER A 262 -2.08 3.06 22.41
CA SER A 262 -0.65 2.76 22.57
C SER A 262 -0.08 2.15 21.28
N GLY A 263 1.03 2.70 20.79
CA GLY A 263 1.68 2.30 19.55
C GLY A 263 1.30 3.13 18.33
N ASP A 264 0.20 3.89 18.37
CA ASP A 264 -0.17 4.83 17.28
C ASP A 264 0.82 6.00 17.23
N ILE A 265 0.97 6.57 16.03
CA ILE A 265 1.88 7.69 15.77
C ILE A 265 1.08 8.97 15.60
N ILE A 266 1.45 10.03 16.32
CA ILE A 266 0.94 11.39 16.08
C ILE A 266 2.07 12.26 15.57
N ILE A 267 1.85 12.95 14.45
CA ILE A 267 2.82 13.85 13.82
C ILE A 267 2.36 15.29 14.07
N PHE A 268 3.23 16.09 14.69
CA PHE A 268 3.02 17.52 14.93
C PHE A 268 3.89 18.35 13.98
N GLU A 269 3.28 18.87 12.94
CA GLU A 269 3.92 19.80 12.02
C GLU A 269 3.87 21.25 12.53
N MET A 270 3.26 21.44 13.66
CA MET A 270 3.04 22.72 14.32
C MET A 270 4.34 23.35 14.81
N GLN A 271 4.45 24.65 14.69
CA GLN A 271 5.42 25.47 15.40
C GLN A 271 4.71 26.60 16.17
N THR A 272 5.35 27.18 17.17
CA THR A 272 4.81 28.32 17.92
C THR A 272 5.85 29.42 18.07
N TYR A 273 5.44 30.57 18.60
CA TYR A 273 6.37 31.65 18.92
C TYR A 273 7.07 31.41 20.25
N GLY A 274 8.38 31.34 20.22
CA GLY A 274 9.23 31.30 21.39
C GLY A 274 9.57 32.70 21.95
N PRO A 275 10.49 32.78 22.89
CA PRO A 275 11.04 34.05 23.34
C PRO A 275 11.56 34.86 22.15
N ASN A 276 11.30 36.15 22.14
CA ASN A 276 11.72 37.10 21.06
C ASN A 276 11.02 36.86 19.69
N GLY A 277 9.92 36.11 19.63
CA GLY A 277 9.11 35.96 18.43
C GLY A 277 9.67 35.02 17.36
N ASN A 278 10.73 34.25 17.65
CA ASN A 278 11.24 33.22 16.76
C ASN A 278 10.36 31.95 16.82
N PHE A 279 10.30 31.19 15.73
CA PHE A 279 9.56 29.93 15.69
C PHE A 279 10.30 28.82 16.42
N VAL A 280 9.57 28.09 17.28
CA VAL A 280 10.06 26.96 18.07
C VAL A 280 9.05 25.81 18.06
N LEU A 281 9.39 24.67 18.63
CA LEU A 281 8.53 23.51 18.76
C LEU A 281 7.20 23.86 19.46
N ALA A 282 6.11 23.20 19.03
CA ALA A 282 4.77 23.51 19.53
C ALA A 282 4.59 23.29 21.03
N GLU A 283 5.29 22.30 21.63
CA GLU A 283 5.25 22.03 23.08
C GLU A 283 5.91 23.12 23.94
N TYR A 284 6.46 24.17 23.36
CA TYR A 284 6.80 25.39 24.10
C TYR A 284 5.54 25.99 24.76
N GLU A 285 4.36 25.82 24.14
CA GLU A 285 3.07 26.09 24.77
C GLU A 285 2.79 25.02 25.84
N GLN A 286 2.45 25.47 27.09
CA GLN A 286 2.26 24.55 28.21
C GLN A 286 1.19 23.51 27.95
N ALA A 287 0.03 23.92 27.40
CA ALA A 287 -1.08 22.98 27.14
C ALA A 287 -0.70 21.88 26.13
N ILE A 288 0.11 22.20 25.11
CA ILE A 288 0.61 21.21 24.14
C ILE A 288 1.64 20.29 24.81
N TRP A 289 2.50 20.84 25.70
CA TRP A 289 3.44 20.01 26.46
C TRP A 289 2.70 19.00 27.36
N ASP A 290 1.67 19.46 28.09
CA ASP A 290 0.88 18.61 28.98
C ASP A 290 0.18 17.48 28.20
N LEU A 291 -0.42 17.80 27.06
CA LEU A 291 -1.05 16.83 26.17
C LEU A 291 -0.03 15.83 25.60
N THR A 292 1.11 16.32 25.14
CA THR A 292 2.21 15.49 24.60
C THR A 292 2.71 14.52 25.68
N LYS A 293 2.95 15.03 26.89
CA LYS A 293 3.41 14.19 28.02
C LYS A 293 2.39 13.10 28.37
N ALA A 294 1.12 13.46 28.45
CA ALA A 294 0.05 12.49 28.73
C ALA A 294 -0.05 11.42 27.62
N ALA A 295 0.07 11.81 26.35
CA ALA A 295 0.06 10.88 25.23
C ALA A 295 1.23 9.89 25.28
N THR A 296 2.44 10.39 25.46
CA THR A 296 3.66 9.55 25.50
C THR A 296 3.69 8.63 26.73
N ASP A 297 3.18 9.09 27.88
CA ASP A 297 3.02 8.25 29.07
C ASP A 297 1.97 7.13 28.86
N ALA A 298 0.99 7.35 27.98
CA ALA A 298 0.01 6.36 27.58
C ALA A 298 0.52 5.41 26.47
N GLY A 299 1.77 5.56 26.02
CA GLY A 299 2.38 4.73 24.98
C GLY A 299 2.09 5.18 23.55
N ILE A 300 1.46 6.35 23.35
CA ILE A 300 1.29 6.98 22.04
C ILE A 300 2.61 7.64 21.65
N ILE A 301 3.01 7.51 20.39
CA ILE A 301 4.26 8.08 19.89
C ILE A 301 4.00 9.45 19.29
N VAL A 302 4.66 10.48 19.79
CA VAL A 302 4.56 11.83 19.24
C VAL A 302 5.88 12.20 18.55
N VAL A 303 5.80 12.53 17.27
CA VAL A 303 6.92 13.03 16.45
C VAL A 303 6.64 14.49 16.11
N ALA A 304 7.51 15.43 16.51
CA ALA A 304 7.21 16.85 16.46
C ALA A 304 8.35 17.69 15.88
N ALA A 305 7.97 18.71 15.11
CA ALA A 305 8.91 19.66 14.51
C ALA A 305 9.62 20.53 15.56
N ALA A 306 10.93 20.71 15.40
CA ALA A 306 11.70 21.60 16.27
C ALA A 306 11.36 23.09 16.04
N GLY A 307 10.83 23.43 14.86
CA GLY A 307 10.50 24.79 14.44
C GLY A 307 11.60 25.46 13.61
N ASN A 308 11.19 26.43 12.81
CA ASN A 308 12.05 27.09 11.81
C ASN A 308 12.61 28.45 12.28
N GLY A 309 12.94 28.57 13.56
CA GLY A 309 13.40 29.83 14.16
C GLY A 309 14.90 30.00 14.28
N GLY A 310 15.71 28.95 14.04
CA GLY A 310 17.17 29.00 14.14
C GLY A 310 17.69 29.29 15.54
N VAL A 311 16.94 28.91 16.59
CA VAL A 311 17.26 29.27 17.97
C VAL A 311 17.79 28.10 18.78
N ASN A 312 18.63 28.42 19.77
CA ASN A 312 19.17 27.44 20.72
C ASN A 312 18.19 27.22 21.88
N LEU A 313 17.63 26.03 22.00
CA LEU A 313 16.74 25.65 23.11
C LEU A 313 17.45 25.52 24.45
N ASP A 314 18.79 25.43 24.47
CA ASP A 314 19.59 25.41 25.69
C ASP A 314 19.90 26.82 26.20
N ALA A 315 19.48 27.88 25.51
CA ALA A 315 19.67 29.25 25.97
C ALA A 315 18.83 29.55 27.23
N THR A 316 19.31 30.44 28.07
CA THR A 316 18.67 30.83 29.32
C THR A 316 17.23 31.33 29.17
N SER A 317 16.88 31.87 28.02
CA SER A 317 15.50 32.26 27.69
C SER A 317 14.50 31.09 27.65
N PHE A 318 14.99 29.85 27.56
CA PHE A 318 14.18 28.62 27.59
C PHE A 318 14.20 27.90 28.94
N ASN A 319 14.81 28.44 29.99
CA ASN A 319 14.90 27.78 31.28
C ASN A 319 13.54 27.32 31.83
N ASN A 320 12.48 28.12 31.69
CA ASN A 320 11.14 27.75 32.12
C ASN A 320 10.55 26.57 31.34
N TYR A 321 10.84 26.48 30.06
CA TYR A 321 10.46 25.34 29.23
C TYR A 321 11.27 24.11 29.63
N ASN A 322 12.59 24.23 29.73
CA ASN A 322 13.48 23.13 30.07
C ASN A 322 13.22 22.57 31.48
N ALA A 323 12.77 23.41 32.44
CA ALA A 323 12.40 22.99 33.78
C ALA A 323 11.17 22.06 33.84
N ARG A 324 10.35 21.97 32.76
CA ARG A 324 9.25 21.02 32.66
C ARG A 324 9.71 19.57 32.48
N GLY A 325 10.97 19.38 32.06
CA GLY A 325 11.52 18.08 31.74
C GLY A 325 11.15 17.58 30.35
N ASP A 326 11.29 16.29 30.13
CA ASP A 326 11.05 15.61 28.86
C ASP A 326 9.58 15.24 28.69
N SER A 327 8.95 15.75 27.65
CA SER A 327 7.57 15.37 27.28
C SER A 327 7.44 13.96 26.72
N GLY A 328 8.56 13.32 26.35
CA GLY A 328 8.59 12.04 25.68
C GLY A 328 8.53 12.10 24.15
N ALA A 329 8.16 13.24 23.56
CA ALA A 329 8.12 13.38 22.10
C ALA A 329 9.51 13.26 21.45
N ILE A 330 9.51 12.77 20.22
CA ILE A 330 10.67 12.74 19.32
C ILE A 330 10.71 14.08 18.59
N ILE A 331 11.63 14.96 19.00
CA ILE A 331 11.77 16.29 18.39
C ILE A 331 12.76 16.24 17.23
N VAL A 332 12.32 16.75 16.09
CA VAL A 332 13.01 16.59 14.80
C VAL A 332 13.55 17.93 14.29
N GLY A 333 14.85 17.99 14.07
CA GLY A 333 15.54 19.11 13.41
C GLY A 333 15.65 18.92 11.91
N ALA A 334 15.96 20.01 11.20
CA ALA A 334 16.15 20.02 9.76
C ALA A 334 17.63 19.96 9.38
N GLY A 335 18.01 18.91 8.63
CA GLY A 335 19.35 18.69 8.11
C GLY A 335 19.42 18.75 6.58
N SER A 336 20.62 18.80 6.04
CA SER A 336 20.88 18.85 4.59
C SER A 336 20.59 17.50 3.92
N ALA A 337 20.11 17.55 2.68
CA ALA A 337 19.79 16.38 1.85
C ALA A 337 21.02 15.78 1.14
N ASN A 338 22.16 15.73 1.81
CA ASN A 338 23.41 15.17 1.29
C ASN A 338 24.17 14.42 2.39
N THR A 339 25.24 13.74 2.03
CA THR A 339 26.05 12.92 2.94
C THR A 339 26.79 13.70 4.03
N MET A 340 26.75 15.01 4.02
CA MET A 340 27.35 15.83 5.08
C MET A 340 26.44 15.98 6.29
N HIS A 341 25.12 15.80 6.13
CA HIS A 341 24.13 15.90 7.21
C HIS A 341 24.28 17.15 8.09
N LEU A 342 24.50 18.30 7.44
CA LEU A 342 24.70 19.56 8.15
C LEU A 342 23.36 20.12 8.65
N PRO A 343 23.29 20.72 9.83
CA PRO A 343 22.11 21.45 10.28
C PRO A 343 21.82 22.61 9.33
N LEU A 344 20.55 22.82 8.99
CA LEU A 344 20.12 23.94 8.17
C LEU A 344 20.00 25.20 9.04
N TRP A 345 20.29 26.35 8.46
CA TRP A 345 20.43 27.63 9.17
C TRP A 345 19.18 28.05 9.96
N TYR A 346 18.01 27.66 9.50
CA TYR A 346 16.73 28.00 10.12
C TYR A 346 16.27 26.99 11.20
N THR A 347 16.89 25.82 11.29
CA THR A 347 16.42 24.80 12.22
C THR A 347 16.65 25.22 13.66
N THR A 348 15.62 25.13 14.49
CA THR A 348 15.79 25.21 15.95
C THR A 348 16.58 23.99 16.41
N TYR A 349 17.44 24.14 17.41
CA TYR A 349 18.46 23.18 17.81
C TYR A 349 18.70 23.17 19.32
N GLY A 350 19.50 22.22 19.79
CA GLY A 350 19.89 22.07 21.19
C GLY A 350 19.62 20.66 21.73
N SER A 351 19.87 20.44 23.02
CA SER A 351 19.81 19.13 23.65
C SER A 351 18.42 18.45 23.60
N ARG A 352 17.35 19.25 23.41
CA ARG A 352 15.98 18.74 23.29
C ARG A 352 15.68 18.16 21.89
N VAL A 353 16.46 18.53 20.87
CA VAL A 353 16.30 17.98 19.52
C VAL A 353 16.97 16.62 19.45
N ASN A 354 16.20 15.58 19.14
CA ASN A 354 16.64 14.19 19.30
C ASN A 354 17.29 13.62 18.03
N VAL A 355 16.68 13.89 16.88
CA VAL A 355 17.09 13.40 15.56
C VAL A 355 16.85 14.48 14.51
N HIS A 356 17.42 14.30 13.31
CA HIS A 356 17.11 15.14 12.17
C HIS A 356 16.73 14.30 10.94
N SER A 357 16.14 14.93 9.95
CA SER A 357 16.07 14.42 8.60
C SER A 357 16.18 15.54 7.58
N TRP A 358 15.93 15.27 6.29
CA TRP A 358 16.04 16.25 5.23
C TRP A 358 15.06 17.40 5.44
N GLY A 359 15.57 18.62 5.58
CA GLY A 359 14.79 19.85 5.63
C GLY A 359 14.71 20.58 4.30
N GLN A 360 15.17 19.99 3.20
CA GLN A 360 15.20 20.60 1.87
C GLN A 360 15.19 19.53 0.78
N ASN A 361 14.73 19.90 -0.43
CA ASN A 361 14.76 19.06 -1.63
C ASN A 361 14.00 17.72 -1.44
N VAL A 362 12.90 17.74 -0.70
CA VAL A 362 12.06 16.56 -0.48
C VAL A 362 10.99 16.51 -1.57
N TYR A 363 11.01 15.44 -2.37
CA TYR A 363 9.97 15.14 -3.35
C TYR A 363 8.71 14.63 -2.65
N THR A 364 7.57 15.27 -2.93
CA THR A 364 6.28 14.89 -2.35
C THR A 364 5.10 15.37 -3.18
N THR A 365 3.88 15.09 -2.73
CA THR A 365 2.62 15.58 -3.31
C THR A 365 2.37 17.06 -2.99
N GLY A 366 1.45 17.68 -3.72
CA GLY A 366 0.94 19.02 -3.46
C GLY A 366 1.78 20.15 -4.03
N VAL A 367 1.31 21.37 -3.81
CA VAL A 367 1.87 22.63 -4.34
C VAL A 367 2.78 23.28 -3.30
N ASN A 368 4.03 23.58 -3.67
CA ASN A 368 4.96 24.27 -2.77
C ASN A 368 6.07 25.07 -3.51
N GLY A 369 5.79 25.56 -4.71
CA GLY A 369 6.65 26.47 -5.46
C GLY A 369 7.70 25.82 -6.38
N CYS A 370 7.97 24.52 -6.29
CA CYS A 370 8.76 23.75 -7.26
C CYS A 370 7.90 22.67 -7.90
N ASP A 371 6.77 23.08 -8.43
CA ASP A 371 5.67 22.20 -8.75
C ASP A 371 5.86 21.47 -10.08
N ILE A 372 5.45 20.21 -10.11
CA ILE A 372 5.42 19.35 -11.28
C ILE A 372 3.95 18.92 -11.45
N VAL A 373 3.28 19.42 -12.49
CA VAL A 373 1.86 19.17 -12.73
C VAL A 373 1.69 18.24 -13.92
N PHE A 374 1.06 17.10 -13.70
CA PHE A 374 0.72 16.17 -14.78
C PHE A 374 -0.71 16.41 -15.25
N GLY A 375 -0.97 16.18 -16.55
CA GLY A 375 -2.30 16.31 -17.12
C GLY A 375 -2.96 17.69 -17.01
N ASN A 376 -2.27 18.70 -16.54
CA ASN A 376 -2.82 20.01 -16.17
C ASN A 376 -3.92 19.87 -15.08
N ASP A 377 -3.78 18.87 -14.20
CA ASP A 377 -4.71 18.54 -13.12
C ASP A 377 -4.08 18.87 -11.75
N PHE A 378 -4.80 19.64 -10.94
CA PHE A 378 -4.38 20.00 -9.59
C PHE A 378 -4.16 18.77 -8.70
N ASN A 379 -4.98 17.72 -8.87
CA ASN A 379 -4.85 16.47 -8.12
C ASN A 379 -3.67 15.59 -8.55
N GLN A 380 -2.94 16.00 -9.59
CA GLN A 380 -1.72 15.37 -10.10
C GLN A 380 -0.51 16.29 -9.94
N THR A 381 -0.50 17.10 -8.88
CA THR A 381 0.59 18.05 -8.61
C THR A 381 1.53 17.52 -7.55
N TYR A 382 2.80 17.47 -7.91
CA TYR A 382 3.91 17.11 -7.03
C TYR A 382 4.86 18.27 -6.88
N ASN A 383 5.67 18.29 -5.83
CA ASN A 383 6.75 19.27 -5.71
C ASN A 383 8.08 18.58 -5.38
N SER A 384 9.17 19.25 -5.79
CA SER A 384 10.54 18.72 -5.65
C SER A 384 11.38 19.43 -4.58
N CYS A 385 10.80 20.40 -3.88
CA CYS A 385 11.58 21.25 -2.96
C CYS A 385 10.89 21.46 -1.60
N PHE A 386 10.01 20.53 -1.18
CA PHE A 386 9.45 20.61 0.15
C PHE A 386 10.56 20.62 1.20
N GLY A 387 10.40 21.41 2.26
CA GLY A 387 11.46 21.67 3.22
C GLY A 387 10.93 22.07 4.60
N GLY A 388 11.81 22.69 5.39
CA GLY A 388 11.52 23.05 6.77
C GLY A 388 11.75 21.89 7.75
N THR A 389 11.57 22.17 9.04
CA THR A 389 11.47 21.10 10.03
C THR A 389 10.25 20.22 9.78
N SER A 390 9.27 20.68 9.00
CA SER A 390 8.10 19.92 8.57
C SER A 390 8.46 18.73 7.70
N SER A 391 9.24 18.92 6.62
CA SER A 391 9.66 17.79 5.79
C SER A 391 10.48 16.76 6.59
N ALA A 392 11.36 17.24 7.47
CA ALA A 392 12.14 16.36 8.34
C ALA A 392 11.26 15.56 9.31
N THR A 393 10.23 16.20 9.87
CA THR A 393 9.29 15.57 10.81
C THR A 393 8.39 14.55 10.12
N ALA A 394 7.86 14.86 8.94
CA ALA A 394 7.10 13.91 8.12
C ALA A 394 7.94 12.66 7.79
N LEU A 395 9.21 12.85 7.41
CA LEU A 395 10.14 11.77 7.12
C LEU A 395 10.40 10.89 8.36
N VAL A 396 10.64 11.49 9.53
CA VAL A 396 10.84 10.73 10.78
C VAL A 396 9.54 10.09 11.25
N GLY A 397 8.39 10.74 11.05
CA GLY A 397 7.07 10.18 11.37
C GLY A 397 6.78 8.90 10.58
N GLY A 398 6.98 8.93 9.26
CA GLY A 398 6.86 7.75 8.40
C GLY A 398 7.87 6.66 8.75
N PHE A 399 9.14 7.04 8.99
CA PHE A 399 10.18 6.11 9.49
C PHE A 399 9.75 5.42 10.79
N THR A 400 9.24 6.20 11.75
CA THR A 400 8.81 5.68 13.05
C THR A 400 7.66 4.68 12.90
N ALA A 401 6.69 4.95 12.01
CA ALA A 401 5.59 4.03 11.74
C ALA A 401 6.08 2.70 11.13
N VAL A 402 7.04 2.72 10.21
CA VAL A 402 7.64 1.52 9.64
C VAL A 402 8.41 0.71 10.69
N LEU A 403 9.21 1.38 11.53
CA LEU A 403 9.98 0.73 12.58
C LEU A 403 9.08 0.11 13.66
N GLN A 404 8.03 0.81 14.05
CA GLN A 404 7.01 0.34 14.99
C GLN A 404 6.26 -0.89 14.43
N SER A 405 5.88 -0.85 13.15
CA SER A 405 5.26 -1.98 12.43
C SER A 405 6.16 -3.22 12.47
N TYR A 406 7.46 -3.04 12.21
CA TYR A 406 8.44 -4.13 12.30
C TYR A 406 8.43 -4.78 13.68
N TYR A 407 8.57 -3.98 14.74
CA TYR A 407 8.61 -4.50 16.12
C TYR A 407 7.30 -5.19 16.51
N PHE A 408 6.17 -4.59 16.13
CA PHE A 408 4.85 -5.17 16.39
C PHE A 408 4.67 -6.52 15.68
N GLU A 409 5.08 -6.64 14.43
CA GLU A 409 5.03 -7.90 13.68
C GLU A 409 5.88 -9.00 14.34
N GLN A 410 7.05 -8.65 14.87
CA GLN A 410 7.96 -9.62 15.50
C GLN A 410 7.51 -10.05 16.90
N THR A 411 6.86 -9.17 17.65
CA THR A 411 6.65 -9.37 19.12
C THR A 411 5.19 -9.34 19.55
N GLY A 412 4.29 -8.75 18.77
CA GLY A 412 2.92 -8.43 19.15
C GLY A 412 2.81 -7.27 20.15
N ASN A 413 3.91 -6.55 20.41
CA ASN A 413 3.97 -5.41 21.32
C ASN A 413 4.45 -4.16 20.56
N HIS A 414 4.26 -2.99 21.17
CA HIS A 414 4.75 -1.72 20.65
C HIS A 414 5.96 -1.22 21.47
N LEU A 415 6.92 -0.58 20.78
CA LEU A 415 7.96 0.20 21.44
C LEU A 415 7.36 1.49 22.01
N SER A 416 7.81 1.88 23.18
CA SER A 416 7.51 3.21 23.74
C SER A 416 8.24 4.32 22.96
N ALA A 417 7.78 5.56 23.08
CA ALA A 417 8.45 6.71 22.49
C ALA A 417 9.93 6.83 22.92
N GLN A 418 10.22 6.51 24.18
CA GLN A 418 11.59 6.51 24.70
C GLN A 418 12.47 5.44 24.06
N GLU A 419 11.96 4.22 23.86
CA GLU A 419 12.69 3.13 23.21
C GLU A 419 12.96 3.45 21.76
N LEU A 420 11.94 3.93 21.01
CA LEU A 420 12.07 4.35 19.60
C LEU A 420 13.11 5.47 19.46
N ARG A 421 13.01 6.51 20.30
CA ARG A 421 13.97 7.63 20.31
C ARG A 421 15.39 7.17 20.60
N THR A 422 15.56 6.33 21.63
CA THR A 422 16.87 5.77 21.99
C THR A 422 17.46 4.93 20.85
N LEU A 423 16.64 4.11 20.23
CA LEU A 423 17.05 3.28 19.10
C LEU A 423 17.48 4.13 17.90
N MET A 424 16.68 5.11 17.50
CA MET A 424 17.01 6.01 16.40
C MET A 424 18.29 6.83 16.65
N VAL A 425 18.49 7.28 17.88
CA VAL A 425 19.69 8.04 18.27
C VAL A 425 20.94 7.15 18.24
N ASN A 426 20.84 5.94 18.79
CA ASN A 426 22.00 5.05 18.92
C ASN A 426 22.42 4.38 17.60
N THR A 427 21.48 4.19 16.68
CA THR A 427 21.72 3.52 15.39
C THR A 427 21.76 4.49 14.19
N GLY A 428 21.50 5.77 14.44
CA GLY A 428 21.47 6.80 13.41
C GLY A 428 22.84 7.15 12.85
N ILE A 429 22.84 7.76 11.67
CA ILE A 429 24.03 8.33 11.04
C ILE A 429 24.33 9.66 11.71
N ALA A 430 25.54 9.84 12.20
CA ALA A 430 25.95 11.07 12.88
C ALA A 430 25.71 12.31 12.00
N GLN A 431 25.18 13.38 12.60
CA GLN A 431 25.12 14.68 11.93
C GLN A 431 26.52 15.21 11.63
N GLY A 432 26.62 16.10 10.64
CA GLY A 432 27.85 16.83 10.35
C GLY A 432 28.13 17.96 11.34
N ALA A 433 29.19 18.70 11.09
CA ALA A 433 29.61 19.84 11.93
C ALA A 433 28.53 20.93 12.00
N GLY A 434 28.33 21.51 13.18
CA GLY A 434 27.38 22.61 13.39
C GLY A 434 26.63 22.47 14.72
N VAL A 435 25.48 23.14 14.78
CA VAL A 435 24.61 23.10 15.96
C VAL A 435 23.97 21.72 16.13
N SER A 436 23.65 21.32 17.36
CA SER A 436 23.13 19.97 17.66
C SER A 436 21.69 19.81 17.20
N ILE A 437 21.46 18.84 16.29
CA ILE A 437 20.13 18.43 15.83
C ILE A 437 19.92 16.90 15.91
N GLY A 438 20.88 16.18 16.50
CA GLY A 438 20.87 14.73 16.61
C GLY A 438 21.22 14.00 15.30
N PRO A 439 21.34 12.66 15.32
CA PRO A 439 21.66 11.86 14.14
C PRO A 439 20.49 11.74 13.16
N LEU A 440 20.78 11.36 11.90
CA LEU A 440 19.79 10.91 10.92
C LEU A 440 19.39 9.46 11.20
N PRO A 441 18.12 9.11 11.44
CA PRO A 441 17.69 7.74 11.64
C PRO A 441 18.08 6.82 10.46
N ASN A 442 18.46 5.57 10.77
CA ASN A 442 18.86 4.56 9.79
C ASN A 442 18.05 3.28 10.00
N MET A 443 17.15 2.96 9.07
CA MET A 443 16.21 1.84 9.19
C MET A 443 16.93 0.49 9.29
N GLN A 444 17.92 0.24 8.44
CA GLN A 444 18.66 -1.01 8.47
C GLN A 444 19.37 -1.20 9.83
N ALA A 445 20.08 -0.17 10.30
CA ALA A 445 20.80 -0.25 11.55
C ALA A 445 19.86 -0.44 12.75
N ALA A 446 18.70 0.25 12.75
CA ALA A 446 17.68 0.11 13.79
C ALA A 446 17.07 -1.31 13.82
N ILE A 447 16.70 -1.86 12.65
CA ILE A 447 16.18 -3.23 12.55
C ILE A 447 17.22 -4.27 12.99
N LEU A 448 18.49 -4.11 12.59
CA LEU A 448 19.56 -5.02 13.02
C LEU A 448 19.79 -4.96 14.52
N GLU A 449 19.73 -3.79 15.14
CA GLU A 449 19.86 -3.65 16.61
C GLU A 449 18.66 -4.26 17.34
N LEU A 450 17.44 -4.08 16.85
CA LEU A 450 16.27 -4.78 17.39
C LEU A 450 16.44 -6.29 17.30
N ASN A 451 16.93 -6.81 16.17
CA ASN A 451 17.20 -8.24 16.04
C ASN A 451 18.26 -8.74 17.03
N ASN A 452 19.30 -7.98 17.29
CA ASN A 452 20.31 -8.31 18.29
C ASN A 452 19.72 -8.35 19.69
N THR A 453 18.91 -7.37 20.07
CA THR A 453 18.25 -7.30 21.38
C THR A 453 17.18 -8.37 21.54
N LEU A 454 16.37 -8.62 20.50
CA LEU A 454 15.38 -9.70 20.48
C LEU A 454 16.05 -11.08 20.48
N SER A 455 17.23 -11.25 19.86
CA SER A 455 17.96 -12.51 19.85
C SER A 455 18.60 -12.84 21.19
N THR A 456 18.93 -11.86 22.01
CA THR A 456 19.36 -12.07 23.41
C THR A 456 18.17 -12.40 24.33
N ALA A 457 16.95 -11.97 23.98
CA ALA A 457 15.71 -12.29 24.69
C ALA A 457 14.97 -13.51 24.10
N HIS A 458 15.13 -13.77 22.82
CA HIS A 458 14.59 -14.90 22.05
C HIS A 458 15.65 -15.51 21.16
N HIS A 459 16.32 -16.56 21.61
CA HIS A 459 16.97 -17.51 20.71
C HIS A 459 15.88 -18.27 19.94
N SER A 460 15.27 -17.63 18.95
CA SER A 460 14.38 -18.32 18.04
C SER A 460 14.42 -17.79 16.60
N PHE A 461 15.56 -17.85 15.95
CA PHE A 461 15.48 -18.22 14.53
C PHE A 461 14.94 -19.64 14.54
N SER A 462 13.74 -19.84 13.96
CA SER A 462 13.13 -21.16 13.93
C SER A 462 13.94 -22.07 13.03
N ASN A 463 15.00 -22.67 13.58
CA ASN A 463 15.80 -23.70 12.92
C ASN A 463 14.97 -24.92 12.56
N PHE A 464 13.68 -24.92 12.89
CA PHE A 464 12.77 -26.01 12.54
C PHE A 464 11.32 -25.54 12.39
N ILE A 465 10.56 -26.28 11.59
CA ILE A 465 9.11 -26.20 11.47
C ILE A 465 8.52 -27.44 12.13
N MET A 466 7.44 -27.32 12.91
CA MET A 466 6.70 -28.45 13.46
C MET A 466 5.21 -28.34 13.11
N TYR A 467 4.61 -29.47 12.73
CA TYR A 467 3.19 -29.54 12.36
C TYR A 467 2.65 -30.98 12.43
N PRO A 468 1.33 -31.15 12.63
CA PRO A 468 0.36 -30.12 13.00
C PRO A 468 0.56 -29.64 14.44
N ASN A 469 0.15 -28.41 14.74
CA ASN A 469 0.06 -27.89 16.09
C ASN A 469 -1.23 -27.03 16.19
N PRO A 470 -2.26 -27.48 16.91
CA PRO A 470 -2.34 -28.69 17.78
C PRO A 470 -2.18 -30.03 17.04
N THR A 471 -1.69 -31.07 17.76
CA THR A 471 -1.53 -32.42 17.24
C THR A 471 -2.39 -33.42 18.00
N HIS A 472 -2.76 -34.52 17.32
CA HIS A 472 -3.51 -35.67 17.89
C HIS A 472 -2.68 -36.95 18.04
N GLY A 473 -1.35 -36.85 18.05
CA GLY A 473 -0.48 -37.99 18.30
C GLY A 473 0.75 -38.13 17.39
N ILE A 474 0.80 -37.45 16.26
CA ILE A 474 1.99 -37.42 15.40
C ILE A 474 2.42 -35.98 15.16
N LEU A 475 3.68 -35.68 15.45
CA LEU A 475 4.31 -34.40 15.19
C LEU A 475 5.39 -34.56 14.12
N ASN A 476 5.28 -33.80 13.03
CA ASN A 476 6.37 -33.71 12.04
C ASN A 476 7.27 -32.54 12.43
N ILE A 477 8.58 -32.78 12.36
CA ILE A 477 9.60 -31.77 12.61
C ILE A 477 10.53 -31.71 11.39
N ASN A 478 10.56 -30.56 10.73
CA ASN A 478 11.49 -30.28 9.63
C ASN A 478 12.57 -29.32 10.10
N LEU A 479 13.81 -29.78 10.10
CA LEU A 479 14.98 -28.98 10.43
C LEU A 479 15.39 -28.13 9.23
N LYS A 480 15.70 -26.87 9.46
CA LYS A 480 16.27 -25.97 8.46
C LYS A 480 17.79 -25.90 8.68
N ASN A 481 18.54 -26.00 7.61
CA ASN A 481 20.02 -25.85 7.59
C ASN A 481 20.82 -26.85 8.44
N THR A 482 20.20 -27.92 8.92
CA THR A 482 20.89 -29.02 9.60
C THR A 482 20.18 -30.35 9.38
N ILE A 483 20.92 -31.45 9.44
CA ILE A 483 20.37 -32.82 9.36
C ILE A 483 20.47 -33.56 10.71
N ALA A 484 21.06 -32.96 11.74
CA ALA A 484 21.18 -33.55 13.06
C ALA A 484 20.88 -32.51 14.17
N ALA A 485 20.08 -32.90 15.15
CA ALA A 485 19.75 -32.09 16.32
C ALA A 485 19.18 -32.97 17.43
N ASP A 486 19.22 -32.49 18.67
CA ASP A 486 18.53 -33.11 19.79
C ASP A 486 17.18 -32.47 20.02
N LEU A 487 16.13 -33.29 20.11
CA LEU A 487 14.76 -32.89 20.44
C LEU A 487 14.50 -33.20 21.92
N GLU A 488 14.04 -32.20 22.65
CA GLU A 488 13.48 -32.37 23.99
C GLU A 488 12.04 -31.83 24.04
N ILE A 489 11.15 -32.55 24.72
CA ILE A 489 9.79 -32.08 25.02
C ILE A 489 9.62 -32.02 26.52
N HIS A 490 9.23 -30.85 27.02
CA HIS A 490 9.00 -30.60 28.44
C HIS A 490 7.53 -30.23 28.70
N ASN A 491 6.99 -30.61 29.84
CA ASN A 491 5.70 -30.08 30.31
C ASN A 491 5.89 -28.64 30.88
N ILE A 492 4.77 -28.00 31.23
CA ILE A 492 4.78 -26.63 31.80
C ILE A 492 5.49 -26.50 33.14
N MET A 493 5.75 -27.63 33.85
CA MET A 493 6.51 -27.67 35.09
C MET A 493 8.02 -27.88 34.86
N GLY A 494 8.47 -27.91 33.59
CA GLY A 494 9.87 -28.10 33.21
C GLY A 494 10.36 -29.55 33.26
N GLN A 495 9.47 -30.54 33.50
CA GLN A 495 9.84 -31.95 33.47
C GLN A 495 10.02 -32.42 32.04
N LYS A 496 11.14 -33.10 31.74
CA LYS A 496 11.40 -33.67 30.42
C LYS A 496 10.51 -34.92 30.21
N ILE A 497 9.68 -34.88 29.20
CA ILE A 497 8.70 -35.89 28.84
C ILE A 497 9.23 -36.81 27.73
N LEU A 498 9.97 -36.24 26.78
CA LEU A 498 10.53 -36.99 25.65
C LEU A 498 11.87 -36.38 25.24
N GLU A 499 12.81 -37.26 24.87
CA GLU A 499 14.08 -36.89 24.26
C GLU A 499 14.33 -37.77 23.03
N ARG A 500 14.81 -37.20 21.94
CA ARG A 500 15.14 -37.88 20.69
C ARG A 500 16.30 -37.21 19.96
N ASN A 501 17.20 -38.00 19.44
CA ASN A 501 18.20 -37.52 18.49
C ASN A 501 17.62 -37.58 17.08
N LEU A 502 17.53 -36.45 16.41
CA LEU A 502 17.06 -36.27 15.04
C LEU A 502 18.24 -36.41 14.09
N LYS A 503 18.14 -37.33 13.10
CA LYS A 503 19.23 -37.67 12.18
C LYS A 503 18.90 -37.36 10.72
N SER A 504 17.82 -36.63 10.47
CA SER A 504 17.42 -36.21 9.11
C SER A 504 16.75 -34.84 9.15
N SER A 505 16.69 -34.17 8.00
CA SER A 505 15.98 -32.89 7.88
C SER A 505 14.48 -33.00 8.11
N SER A 506 13.87 -34.17 7.92
CA SER A 506 12.45 -34.41 8.17
C SER A 506 12.28 -35.60 9.12
N ASN A 507 11.57 -35.40 10.21
CA ASN A 507 11.37 -36.39 11.29
C ASN A 507 9.91 -36.48 11.68
N LYS A 508 9.42 -37.71 11.95
CA LYS A 508 8.10 -37.96 12.52
C LYS A 508 8.23 -38.45 13.97
N ILE A 509 7.59 -37.77 14.90
CA ILE A 509 7.63 -38.05 16.33
C ILE A 509 6.24 -38.54 16.74
N ALA A 510 6.16 -39.76 17.27
CA ALA A 510 4.94 -40.29 17.84
C ALA A 510 4.78 -39.80 19.30
N LEU A 511 3.61 -39.24 19.60
CA LEU A 511 3.27 -38.63 20.88
C LEU A 511 2.07 -39.35 21.53
N ASN A 512 1.70 -40.56 21.06
CA ASN A 512 0.49 -41.27 21.46
C ASN A 512 0.43 -41.59 22.96
N ASN A 513 1.57 -41.63 23.66
CA ASN A 513 1.67 -41.91 25.09
C ASN A 513 1.85 -40.65 25.94
N ILE A 514 1.70 -39.46 25.36
CA ILE A 514 1.82 -38.20 26.07
C ILE A 514 0.40 -37.65 26.33
N ALA A 515 0.15 -37.23 27.55
CA ALA A 515 -1.16 -36.69 27.94
C ALA A 515 -1.53 -35.45 27.15
N LYS A 516 -2.81 -35.19 26.99
CA LYS A 516 -3.31 -33.92 26.38
C LYS A 516 -2.86 -32.75 27.23
N GLY A 517 -2.44 -31.69 26.57
CA GLY A 517 -1.95 -30.49 27.28
C GLY A 517 -0.99 -29.62 26.48
N LEU A 518 -0.40 -28.67 27.18
CA LEU A 518 0.59 -27.73 26.68
C LEU A 518 2.00 -28.23 27.02
N TYR A 519 2.87 -28.21 26.00
CA TYR A 519 4.26 -28.64 26.08
C TYR A 519 5.19 -27.65 25.43
N LEU A 520 6.48 -27.69 25.80
CA LEU A 520 7.58 -26.94 25.17
C LEU A 520 8.46 -27.93 24.42
N VAL A 521 8.62 -27.71 23.14
CA VAL A 521 9.49 -28.49 22.24
C VAL A 521 10.76 -27.70 21.99
N THR A 522 11.87 -28.23 22.44
CA THR A 522 13.21 -27.62 22.24
C THR A 522 14.02 -28.47 21.27
N ILE A 523 14.56 -27.81 20.25
CA ILE A 523 15.54 -28.39 19.32
C ILE A 523 16.90 -27.78 19.62
N LYS A 524 17.88 -28.63 19.91
CA LYS A 524 19.28 -28.24 20.22
C LYS A 524 20.20 -28.72 19.12
N THR A 525 21.07 -27.85 18.66
CA THR A 525 22.21 -28.15 17.79
C THR A 525 23.51 -27.80 18.55
N GLU A 526 24.67 -28.11 18.00
CA GLU A 526 25.97 -27.71 18.60
C GLU A 526 26.09 -26.20 18.86
N LYS A 527 25.34 -25.38 18.12
CA LYS A 527 25.49 -23.92 18.15
C LYS A 527 24.27 -23.18 18.70
N THR A 528 23.08 -23.81 18.70
CA THR A 528 21.83 -23.12 19.03
C THR A 528 20.81 -24.05 19.70
N ALA A 529 19.92 -23.45 20.50
CA ALA A 529 18.73 -24.13 21.01
C ALA A 529 17.50 -23.26 20.70
N THR A 530 16.44 -23.88 20.17
CA THR A 530 15.18 -23.19 19.85
C THR A 530 14.03 -23.91 20.46
N THR A 531 13.13 -23.20 21.16
CA THR A 531 11.96 -23.74 21.85
C THR A 531 10.67 -23.22 21.21
N LYS A 532 9.69 -24.13 20.99
CA LYS A 532 8.34 -23.79 20.51
C LYS A 532 7.27 -24.44 21.38
N LYS A 533 6.12 -23.77 21.46
CA LYS A 533 4.90 -24.26 22.11
C LYS A 533 4.24 -25.36 21.29
N LEU A 534 3.86 -26.47 21.92
CA LEU A 534 3.12 -27.57 21.33
C LEU A 534 1.84 -27.82 22.12
N ILE A 535 0.71 -27.96 21.43
CA ILE A 535 -0.57 -28.36 22.02
C ILE A 535 -0.87 -29.79 21.54
N ILE A 536 -1.13 -30.71 22.50
CA ILE A 536 -1.56 -32.07 22.24
C ILE A 536 -3.05 -32.20 22.66
N ASN A 537 -3.90 -32.56 21.70
CA ASN A 537 -5.35 -32.71 21.87
C ASN A 537 -5.78 -34.16 22.07
#